data_6933a6f393f8369783350b2d080237a0
#
_entry.id   6933a6f393f8369783350b2d080237a0
#
_cell.length_a   1.000
_cell.length_b   1.000
_cell.length_c   1.000
_cell.angle_alpha   90.00
_cell.angle_beta   90.00
_cell.angle_gamma   90.00
#
_symmetry.space_group_name_H-M   'P 1'
#
loop_
_entity.id
_entity.type
_entity.pdbx_description
1 polymer ?
#
loop_
_entity_poly.entity_id
_entity_poly.type
_entity_poly.pdbx_seq_one_letter_code
_entity_poly.pdbx_strand_id
1 'polypeptide(L)'
;MNFQNEELPKGAVKVGETPNMTEITVVKGILRNHLAPKGKFGLVVVEEGSLEYVWEDDKDNVLNADKDHPIVIEPERHHHVVITGPVVFRVEFYKVLETGEEYKEGERPGEAFCECMN
;
A
#
# COMPACT_ATOMS: atom_id res chain seq x y z
N MET A 1 13.35 -11.26 -11.11
CA MET A 1 12.28 -10.43 -10.57
C MET A 1 12.85 -9.35 -9.66
N ASN A 2 12.19 -8.23 -9.60
CA ASN A 2 12.68 -7.07 -8.84
C ASN A 2 11.80 -6.85 -7.61
N PHE A 3 12.25 -7.28 -6.45
CA PHE A 3 11.51 -7.12 -5.19
C PHE A 3 11.98 -5.90 -4.43
N GLN A 4 11.05 -5.26 -3.71
CA GLN A 4 11.38 -4.12 -2.86
C GLN A 4 12.20 -4.57 -1.65
N ASN A 5 13.18 -3.76 -1.30
CA ASN A 5 14.09 -4.04 -0.18
C ASN A 5 13.81 -3.15 1.02
N GLU A 6 12.62 -2.59 1.11
CA GLU A 6 12.22 -1.70 2.20
C GLU A 6 11.38 -2.42 3.24
N GLU A 7 11.42 -1.90 4.46
CA GLU A 7 10.59 -2.36 5.56
C GLU A 7 9.83 -1.19 6.13
N LEU A 8 8.70 -1.48 6.81
CA LEU A 8 7.97 -0.44 7.52
C LEU A 8 8.88 0.19 8.57
N PRO A 9 8.76 1.51 8.81
CA PRO A 9 9.60 2.16 9.81
C PRO A 9 9.35 1.61 11.21
N LYS A 10 10.38 1.70 12.06
CA LYS A 10 10.27 1.32 13.45
C LYS A 10 9.20 2.17 14.13
N GLY A 11 8.33 1.54 14.89
CA GLY A 11 7.24 2.23 15.55
C GLY A 11 5.95 2.32 14.72
N ALA A 12 5.93 1.71 13.53
CA ALA A 12 4.70 1.65 12.73
C ALA A 12 3.66 0.77 13.42
N VAL A 13 2.44 1.28 13.51
CA VAL A 13 1.32 0.57 14.12
C VAL A 13 0.23 0.39 13.09
N LYS A 14 -0.24 -0.85 12.93
CA LYS A 14 -1.34 -1.15 12.01
C LYS A 14 -2.62 -0.53 12.53
N VAL A 15 -3.28 0.27 11.71
CA VAL A 15 -4.49 0.99 12.09
C VAL A 15 -5.70 0.57 11.25
N GLY A 16 -5.51 -0.25 10.24
CA GLY A 16 -6.60 -0.76 9.42
C GLY A 16 -6.10 -1.53 8.23
N GLU A 17 -7.04 -2.03 7.43
CA GLU A 17 -6.72 -2.72 6.18
C GLU A 17 -7.92 -2.75 5.26
N THR A 18 -7.70 -2.94 3.97
CA THR A 18 -8.78 -3.19 3.02
C THR A 18 -9.22 -4.65 3.11
N PRO A 19 -10.43 -4.98 2.63
CA PRO A 19 -10.76 -6.37 2.33
C PRO A 19 -9.79 -6.90 1.26
N ASN A 20 -9.73 -8.22 1.12
CA ASN A 20 -8.99 -8.82 0.02
C ASN A 20 -9.60 -8.40 -1.31
N MET A 21 -8.73 -8.03 -2.23
CA MET A 21 -9.10 -7.63 -3.59
C MET A 21 -8.52 -8.63 -4.58
N THR A 22 -9.20 -8.79 -5.71
CA THR A 22 -8.74 -9.64 -6.80
C THR A 22 -8.51 -8.80 -8.05
N GLU A 23 -8.05 -9.43 -9.13
CA GLU A 23 -7.92 -8.77 -10.43
C GLU A 23 -9.27 -8.23 -10.94
N ILE A 24 -10.38 -8.72 -10.40
CA ILE A 24 -11.74 -8.28 -10.77
C ILE A 24 -12.26 -7.19 -9.83
N THR A 25 -11.99 -7.31 -8.54
CA THR A 25 -12.56 -6.44 -7.50
C THR A 25 -11.67 -5.28 -7.09
N VAL A 26 -10.46 -5.19 -7.67
CA VAL A 26 -9.52 -4.12 -7.32
C VAL A 26 -10.11 -2.73 -7.55
N VAL A 27 -9.88 -1.85 -6.59
CA VAL A 27 -10.34 -0.46 -6.69
C VAL A 27 -9.57 0.25 -7.81
N LYS A 28 -10.29 0.85 -8.75
CA LYS A 28 -9.68 1.49 -9.92
C LYS A 28 -8.67 2.57 -9.58
N GLY A 29 -8.88 3.29 -8.48
CA GLY A 29 -7.97 4.34 -8.05
C GLY A 29 -6.55 3.84 -7.78
N ILE A 30 -6.39 2.61 -7.28
CA ILE A 30 -5.07 2.06 -6.96
C ILE A 30 -4.28 1.70 -8.23
N LEU A 31 -4.95 1.59 -9.38
CA LEU A 31 -4.32 1.31 -10.67
C LEU A 31 -3.82 2.57 -11.36
N ARG A 32 -3.99 3.73 -10.74
CA ARG A 32 -3.61 5.03 -11.29
C ARG A 32 -2.65 5.72 -10.33
N ASN A 33 -2.20 6.88 -10.71
CA ASN A 33 -1.36 7.73 -9.89
C ASN A 33 -2.01 8.00 -8.53
N HIS A 34 -1.63 7.21 -7.56
CA HIS A 34 -2.20 7.18 -6.21
C HIS A 34 -1.18 7.68 -5.19
N LEU A 35 -1.65 8.26 -4.11
CA LEU A 35 -0.79 8.87 -3.10
C LEU A 35 -1.32 8.58 -1.70
N ALA A 36 -0.43 8.07 -0.83
CA ALA A 36 -0.74 7.95 0.59
C ALA A 36 -0.49 9.31 1.28
N PRO A 37 -1.35 9.74 2.20
CA PRO A 37 -1.19 11.02 2.87
C PRO A 37 0.00 11.02 3.84
N LYS A 38 0.44 12.21 4.21
CA LYS A 38 1.56 12.40 5.12
C LYS A 38 1.36 11.63 6.43
N GLY A 39 2.40 10.94 6.87
CA GLY A 39 2.38 10.18 8.11
C GLY A 39 1.68 8.83 8.03
N LYS A 40 1.13 8.48 6.89
CA LYS A 40 0.46 7.19 6.68
C LYS A 40 1.30 6.32 5.77
N PHE A 41 1.52 5.09 6.19
CA PHE A 41 2.20 4.09 5.38
C PHE A 41 1.19 3.02 4.97
N GLY A 42 1.42 2.41 3.83
CA GLY A 42 0.67 1.24 3.42
C GLY A 42 1.59 0.03 3.29
N LEU A 43 0.99 -1.14 3.27
CA LEU A 43 1.69 -2.37 2.97
C LEU A 43 0.82 -3.19 2.04
N VAL A 44 1.31 -3.44 0.82
CA VAL A 44 0.63 -4.31 -0.12
C VAL A 44 0.97 -5.74 0.24
N VAL A 45 -0.03 -6.50 0.67
CA VAL A 45 0.14 -7.90 1.07
C VAL A 45 -0.56 -8.79 0.07
N VAL A 46 0.20 -9.64 -0.62
CA VAL A 46 -0.33 -10.56 -1.61
C VAL A 46 -0.55 -11.92 -0.95
N GLU A 47 -1.78 -12.43 -1.03
CA GLU A 47 -2.13 -13.76 -0.50
C GLU A 47 -1.93 -14.84 -1.56
N GLU A 48 -2.26 -14.55 -2.81
CA GLU A 48 -2.14 -15.48 -3.93
C GLU A 48 -1.73 -14.72 -5.19
N GLY A 49 -0.93 -15.34 -6.05
CA GLY A 49 -0.51 -14.74 -7.30
C GLY A 49 0.56 -13.68 -7.11
N SER A 50 0.56 -12.71 -7.99
CA SER A 50 1.53 -11.61 -7.96
C SER A 50 0.97 -10.39 -8.68
N LEU A 51 1.59 -9.24 -8.41
CA LEU A 51 1.30 -8.00 -9.12
C LEU A 51 2.57 -7.19 -9.28
N GLU A 52 2.49 -6.14 -10.09
CA GLU A 52 3.57 -5.19 -10.24
C GLU A 52 3.21 -3.88 -9.56
N TYR A 53 4.23 -3.17 -9.10
CA TYR A 53 4.09 -1.92 -8.38
C TYR A 53 5.10 -0.93 -8.92
N VAL A 54 4.64 0.28 -9.25
CA VAL A 54 5.47 1.29 -9.91
C VAL A 54 5.37 2.61 -9.17
N TRP A 55 6.52 3.15 -8.78
CA TRP A 55 6.61 4.53 -8.28
C TRP A 55 6.60 5.48 -9.47
N GLU A 56 5.78 6.53 -9.41
CA GLU A 56 5.67 7.48 -10.52
C GLU A 56 6.97 8.26 -10.77
N ASP A 57 7.80 8.41 -9.75
CA ASP A 57 9.10 9.08 -9.86
C ASP A 57 10.23 8.12 -10.26
N ASP A 58 9.93 6.85 -10.49
CA ASP A 58 10.92 5.83 -10.83
C ASP A 58 10.28 4.72 -11.69
N LYS A 59 9.68 5.12 -12.80
CA LYS A 59 8.87 4.23 -13.64
C LYS A 59 9.66 3.10 -14.30
N ASP A 60 10.96 3.26 -14.44
CA ASP A 60 11.81 2.24 -15.04
C ASP A 60 12.11 1.09 -14.07
N ASN A 61 11.85 1.30 -12.79
CA ASN A 61 12.11 0.32 -11.73
C ASN A 61 10.79 -0.33 -11.29
N VAL A 62 10.30 -1.26 -12.10
CA VAL A 62 9.06 -1.98 -11.81
C VAL A 62 9.33 -3.01 -10.71
N LEU A 63 8.60 -2.89 -9.61
CA LEU A 63 8.70 -3.82 -8.48
C LEU A 63 7.68 -4.94 -8.62
N ASN A 64 8.04 -6.11 -8.14
CA ASN A 64 7.15 -7.27 -8.09
C ASN A 64 6.71 -7.51 -6.65
N ALA A 65 5.47 -7.92 -6.49
CA ALA A 65 4.94 -8.31 -5.19
C ALA A 65 4.29 -9.68 -5.30
N ASP A 66 4.58 -10.53 -4.34
CA ASP A 66 3.97 -11.85 -4.21
C ASP A 66 3.80 -12.17 -2.73
N LYS A 67 3.41 -13.40 -2.43
CA LYS A 67 3.14 -13.84 -1.06
C LYS A 67 4.31 -13.61 -0.11
N ASP A 68 5.52 -13.72 -0.59
CA ASP A 68 6.73 -13.59 0.23
C ASP A 68 7.38 -12.20 0.16
N HIS A 69 6.87 -11.33 -0.71
CA HIS A 69 7.47 -10.02 -1.00
C HIS A 69 6.43 -8.91 -0.99
N PRO A 70 6.01 -8.44 0.20
CA PRO A 70 5.09 -7.30 0.29
C PRO A 70 5.78 -6.00 -0.12
N ILE A 71 4.97 -4.99 -0.46
CA ILE A 71 5.49 -3.68 -0.87
C ILE A 71 5.09 -2.64 0.18
N VAL A 72 6.07 -1.87 0.64
CA VAL A 72 5.84 -0.72 1.53
C VAL A 72 5.45 0.48 0.69
N ILE A 73 4.32 1.10 1.02
CA ILE A 73 3.83 2.32 0.38
C ILE A 73 4.27 3.50 1.23
N GLU A 74 5.24 4.27 0.72
CA GLU A 74 5.72 5.48 1.39
C GLU A 74 4.68 6.59 1.31
N PRO A 75 4.54 7.41 2.35
CA PRO A 75 3.62 8.55 2.29
C PRO A 75 4.13 9.61 1.30
N GLU A 76 3.20 10.36 0.73
CA GLU A 76 3.48 11.50 -0.16
C GLU A 76 4.28 11.16 -1.42
N ARG A 77 4.26 9.88 -1.83
CA ARG A 77 4.94 9.43 -3.04
C ARG A 77 3.92 8.76 -3.96
N HIS A 78 3.76 9.30 -5.15
CA HIS A 78 2.81 8.78 -6.13
C HIS A 78 3.23 7.42 -6.67
N HIS A 79 2.27 6.54 -6.82
CA HIS A 79 2.48 5.17 -7.27
C HIS A 79 1.24 4.63 -7.97
N HIS A 80 1.39 3.48 -8.60
CA HIS A 80 0.25 2.71 -9.09
C HIS A 80 0.58 1.21 -9.09
N VAL A 81 -0.46 0.41 -9.12
CA VAL A 81 -0.37 -1.05 -9.17
C VAL A 81 -0.72 -1.50 -10.58
N VAL A 82 0.00 -2.48 -11.09
CA VAL A 82 -0.28 -3.11 -12.38
C VAL A 82 -0.70 -4.55 -12.13
N ILE A 83 -1.90 -4.89 -12.57
CA ILE A 83 -2.44 -6.25 -12.44
C ILE A 83 -1.98 -7.04 -13.66
N THR A 84 -1.26 -8.12 -13.42
CA THR A 84 -0.65 -8.93 -14.48
C THR A 84 -1.31 -10.29 -14.66
N GLY A 85 -2.28 -10.63 -13.81
CA GLY A 85 -2.97 -11.91 -13.86
C GLY A 85 -3.79 -12.13 -12.60
N PRO A 86 -4.25 -13.35 -12.35
CA PRO A 86 -5.00 -13.64 -11.13
C PRO A 86 -4.19 -13.33 -9.88
N VAL A 87 -4.80 -12.60 -8.95
CA VAL A 87 -4.14 -12.17 -7.73
C VAL A 87 -5.18 -11.98 -6.63
N VAL A 88 -4.77 -12.26 -5.39
CA VAL A 88 -5.54 -11.90 -4.20
C VAL A 88 -4.61 -11.10 -3.31
N PHE A 89 -4.98 -9.88 -2.99
CA PHE A 89 -4.15 -9.00 -2.19
C PHE A 89 -4.99 -8.03 -1.38
N ARG A 90 -4.36 -7.43 -0.38
CA ARG A 90 -4.97 -6.36 0.42
C ARG A 90 -3.93 -5.29 0.69
N VAL A 91 -4.39 -4.12 1.11
CA VAL A 91 -3.51 -3.06 1.59
C VAL A 91 -3.76 -2.87 3.08
N GLU A 92 -2.71 -3.00 3.86
CA GLU A 92 -2.73 -2.71 5.30
C GLU A 92 -2.26 -1.28 5.51
N PHE A 93 -2.87 -0.57 6.46
CA PHE A 93 -2.56 0.82 6.74
C PHE A 93 -1.84 0.94 8.08
N TYR A 94 -0.77 1.72 8.09
CA TYR A 94 0.07 1.92 9.26
C TYR A 94 0.27 3.40 9.54
N LYS A 95 0.42 3.73 10.81
CA LYS A 95 0.74 5.07 11.25
C LYS A 95 1.97 4.96 12.14
N VAL A 96 2.93 5.86 11.96
CA VAL A 96 4.07 5.95 12.86
C VAL A 96 3.71 6.88 13.99
N LEU A 97 3.76 6.35 15.22
CA LEU A 97 3.50 7.13 16.42
C LEU A 97 4.82 7.69 16.94
N GLU A 98 4.84 9.01 17.16
CA GLU A 98 5.96 9.64 17.83
C GLU A 98 5.87 9.41 19.34
N THR A 99 6.96 9.64 20.06
CA THR A 99 6.98 9.52 21.50
C THR A 99 5.90 10.42 22.13
N GLY A 100 4.98 9.82 22.87
CA GLY A 100 3.88 10.55 23.50
C GLY A 100 2.60 10.64 22.70
N GLU A 101 2.62 10.21 21.44
CA GLU A 101 1.40 10.12 20.64
C GLU A 101 0.70 8.80 20.91
N GLU A 102 -0.63 8.85 20.88
CA GLU A 102 -1.45 7.65 20.93
C GLU A 102 -2.35 7.58 19.71
N TYR A 103 -2.63 6.36 19.28
CA TYR A 103 -3.62 6.12 18.24
C TYR A 103 -4.98 6.65 18.71
N LYS A 104 -5.59 7.52 17.92
CA LYS A 104 -6.89 8.10 18.23
C LYS A 104 -8.00 7.18 17.75
N GLU A 105 -8.80 6.71 18.67
CA GLU A 105 -9.99 5.95 18.36
C GLU A 105 -10.94 6.80 17.53
N GLY A 106 -11.54 6.21 16.50
CA GLY A 106 -12.43 6.93 15.59
C GLY A 106 -11.73 7.50 14.36
N GLU A 107 -10.41 7.54 14.34
CA GLU A 107 -9.67 7.87 13.14
C GLU A 107 -9.84 6.73 12.15
N ARG A 108 -10.14 7.06 10.90
CA ARG A 108 -10.36 6.06 9.85
C ARG A 108 -9.18 6.06 8.87
N PRO A 109 -8.18 5.22 9.10
CA PRO A 109 -6.99 5.22 8.23
C PRO A 109 -7.32 4.94 6.77
N GLY A 110 -8.31 4.09 6.52
CA GLY A 110 -8.75 3.78 5.18
C GLY A 110 -9.36 4.97 4.46
N GLU A 111 -10.04 5.86 5.17
CA GLU A 111 -10.61 7.08 4.60
C GLU A 111 -9.53 7.99 4.03
N ALA A 112 -8.43 8.17 4.75
CA ALA A 112 -7.34 9.01 4.29
C ALA A 112 -6.76 8.47 2.97
N PHE A 113 -6.67 7.16 2.84
CA PHE A 113 -6.25 6.53 1.60
C PHE A 113 -7.32 6.63 0.52
N CYS A 114 -8.59 6.54 0.89
CA CYS A 114 -9.70 6.65 -0.07
C CYS A 114 -9.76 8.01 -0.74
N GLU A 115 -9.41 9.07 -0.05
CA GLU A 115 -9.33 10.41 -0.64
C GLU A 115 -8.34 10.45 -1.80
N CYS A 116 -7.28 9.68 -1.71
CA CYS A 116 -6.29 9.59 -2.78
C CYS A 116 -6.78 8.74 -3.95
N MET A 117 -7.75 7.89 -3.72
CA MET A 117 -8.30 6.98 -4.74
C MET A 117 -9.39 7.61 -5.61
N ASN A 118 -9.95 8.70 -5.18
CA ASN A 118 -11.06 9.37 -5.89
C ASN A 118 -10.60 10.23 -7.08
#